data_9ba729933dc1158b644d0b47da467392
#
_entry.id   9ba729933dc1158b644d0b47da467392
#
_cell.length_a   1.000
_cell.length_b   1.000
_cell.length_c   1.000
_cell.angle_alpha   90.00
_cell.angle_beta   90.00
_cell.angle_gamma   90.00
#
_symmetry.space_group_name_H-M   'P 1'
#
loop_
_entity.id
_entity.type
_entity.pdbx_description
1 polymer ?
#
loop_
_entity_poly.entity_id
_entity_poly.type
_entity_poly.pdbx_seq_one_letter_code
_entity_poly.pdbx_strand_id
1 'polypeptide(L)'
;GGALLALVKAAAAVRHAEALEAAGRPAVAVFWMATEDHDWAEVASATFLGPAGLQKLALAEDPSPLAPVGCRRMGPEIESLFAALGAGFPNERFAEWRQRMAGWWAPGARFGDAFAQQTVALLGARSPLMLDSMLPELKVAQRPHLARLIEARAAAAAAYQGAEERSVARGLERQVPPQRG
;
A
#
# COMPACT_ATOMS: atom_id res chain seq x y z
N GLY A 1 4.40 -0.43 5.93
CA GLY A 1 5.47 -0.82 5.10
C GLY A 1 6.05 0.24 4.23
N GLY A 2 7.36 0.43 4.27
CA GLY A 2 8.08 1.18 3.26
C GLY A 2 7.53 2.58 2.96
N ALA A 3 7.10 3.30 3.97
CA ALA A 3 6.33 4.54 3.81
C ALA A 3 6.97 5.54 2.83
N LEU A 4 8.29 5.68 2.84
CA LEU A 4 8.97 6.58 1.92
C LEU A 4 8.87 6.10 0.46
N LEU A 5 9.01 4.80 0.20
CA LEU A 5 8.89 4.24 -1.14
C LEU A 5 7.46 4.41 -1.69
N ALA A 6 6.44 4.20 -0.86
CA ALA A 6 5.05 4.41 -1.26
C ALA A 6 4.79 5.89 -1.64
N LEU A 7 5.28 6.84 -0.83
CA LEU A 7 5.18 8.28 -1.13
C LEU A 7 5.93 8.67 -2.40
N VAL A 8 7.13 8.13 -2.62
CA VAL A 8 7.90 8.37 -3.86
C VAL A 8 7.15 7.83 -5.07
N LYS A 9 6.56 6.62 -5.00
CA LYS A 9 5.74 6.06 -6.08
C LYS A 9 4.51 6.93 -6.36
N ALA A 10 3.82 7.39 -5.32
CA ALA A 10 2.66 8.27 -5.47
C ALA A 10 3.03 9.61 -6.14
N ALA A 11 4.10 10.26 -5.65
CA ALA A 11 4.60 11.51 -6.23
C ALA A 11 5.08 11.33 -7.68
N ALA A 12 5.75 10.22 -8.00
CA ALA A 12 6.19 9.92 -9.35
C ALA A 12 5.02 9.72 -10.31
N ALA A 13 3.94 9.06 -9.88
CA ALA A 13 2.72 8.90 -10.68
C ALA A 13 2.09 10.26 -11.01
N VAL A 14 2.00 11.16 -10.02
CA VAL A 14 1.48 12.52 -10.25
C VAL A 14 2.36 13.30 -11.24
N ARG A 15 3.69 13.28 -11.05
CA ARG A 15 4.64 13.93 -11.97
C ARG A 15 4.51 13.40 -13.40
N HIS A 16 4.28 12.11 -13.54
CA HIS A 16 4.09 11.49 -14.87
C HIS A 16 2.77 11.93 -15.50
N ALA A 17 1.68 11.99 -14.74
CA ALA A 17 0.39 12.50 -15.24
C ALA A 17 0.48 13.97 -15.66
N GLU A 18 1.11 14.84 -14.84
CA GLU A 18 1.37 16.24 -15.18
C GLU A 18 2.17 16.38 -16.49
N ALA A 19 3.19 15.55 -16.70
CA ALA A 19 3.97 15.57 -17.94
C ALA A 19 3.16 15.13 -19.17
N LEU A 20 2.27 14.15 -19.03
CA LEU A 20 1.35 13.73 -20.10
C LEU A 20 0.35 14.83 -20.45
N GLU A 21 -0.22 15.48 -19.45
CA GLU A 21 -1.14 16.61 -19.66
C GLU A 21 -0.45 17.78 -20.37
N ALA A 22 0.77 18.12 -19.95
CA ALA A 22 1.57 19.16 -20.62
C ALA A 22 1.89 18.81 -22.09
N ALA A 23 1.93 17.52 -22.42
CA ALA A 23 2.07 17.02 -23.80
C ALA A 23 0.72 16.89 -24.55
N GLY A 24 -0.37 17.44 -24.03
CA GLY A 24 -1.71 17.38 -24.65
C GLY A 24 -2.38 16.01 -24.53
N ARG A 25 -1.93 15.16 -23.64
CA ARG A 25 -2.49 13.82 -23.37
C ARG A 25 -3.20 13.83 -22.03
N PRO A 26 -4.54 13.86 -21.97
CA PRO A 26 -5.27 13.82 -20.70
C PRO A 26 -4.86 12.61 -19.86
N ALA A 27 -4.48 12.86 -18.62
CA ALA A 27 -4.01 11.81 -17.69
C ALA A 27 -4.37 12.16 -16.26
N VAL A 28 -4.61 11.13 -15.45
CA VAL A 28 -4.82 11.26 -14.01
C VAL A 28 -3.96 10.22 -13.28
N ALA A 29 -3.31 10.65 -12.21
CA ALA A 29 -2.55 9.75 -11.36
C ALA A 29 -3.49 8.96 -10.45
N VAL A 30 -3.35 7.64 -10.43
CA VAL A 30 -4.06 6.74 -9.53
C VAL A 30 -3.06 5.93 -8.73
N PHE A 31 -3.20 5.93 -7.40
CA PHE A 31 -2.44 5.06 -6.51
C PHE A 31 -3.31 3.86 -6.15
N TRP A 32 -2.95 2.70 -6.68
CA TRP A 32 -3.60 1.44 -6.35
C TRP A 32 -3.13 0.96 -4.97
N MET A 33 -4.03 0.91 -4.01
CA MET A 33 -3.75 0.35 -2.70
C MET A 33 -4.05 -1.14 -2.72
N ALA A 34 -3.01 -1.96 -2.51
CA ALA A 34 -3.11 -3.43 -2.49
C ALA A 34 -3.74 -3.93 -1.17
N THR A 35 -4.93 -3.43 -0.85
CA THR A 35 -5.66 -3.77 0.38
C THR A 35 -6.22 -5.19 0.39
N GLU A 36 -6.25 -5.86 -0.78
CA GLU A 36 -6.56 -7.28 -0.93
C GLU A 36 -5.43 -8.22 -0.47
N ASP A 37 -4.22 -7.69 -0.29
CA ASP A 37 -3.09 -8.48 0.20
C ASP A 37 -3.31 -8.89 1.65
N HIS A 38 -2.79 -10.07 2.00
CA HIS A 38 -2.90 -10.69 3.32
C HIS A 38 -1.58 -10.65 4.12
N ASP A 39 -0.53 -10.00 3.58
CA ASP A 39 0.77 -9.94 4.24
C ASP A 39 0.74 -9.00 5.45
N TRP A 40 0.27 -9.57 6.57
CA TRP A 40 0.21 -8.87 7.84
C TRP A 40 1.57 -8.40 8.32
N ALA A 41 2.62 -9.19 8.10
CA ALA A 41 3.98 -8.88 8.58
C ALA A 41 4.52 -7.56 8.00
N GLU A 42 4.13 -7.21 6.77
CA GLU A 42 4.54 -5.95 6.14
C GLU A 42 3.88 -4.72 6.75
N VAL A 43 2.65 -4.85 7.26
CA VAL A 43 1.86 -3.70 7.74
C VAL A 43 1.79 -3.61 9.26
N ALA A 44 2.06 -4.70 9.97
CA ALA A 44 1.91 -4.79 11.43
C ALA A 44 2.99 -4.04 12.21
N SER A 45 4.05 -3.59 11.59
CA SER A 45 5.14 -2.93 12.31
C SER A 45 5.75 -1.76 11.55
N ALA A 46 6.28 -0.81 12.31
CA ALA A 46 7.09 0.29 11.79
C ALA A 46 8.36 0.43 12.63
N THR A 47 9.48 0.71 11.95
CA THR A 47 10.76 1.01 12.61
C THR A 47 11.10 2.47 12.38
N PHE A 48 11.54 3.15 13.42
CA PHE A 48 11.95 4.55 13.37
C PHE A 48 13.21 4.78 14.17
N LEU A 49 13.95 5.84 13.85
CA LEU A 49 15.13 6.28 14.59
C LEU A 49 14.70 7.28 15.66
N GLY A 50 14.63 6.83 16.90
CA GLY A 50 14.40 7.69 18.07
C GLY A 50 15.69 8.13 18.74
N PRO A 51 15.62 8.95 19.82
CA PRO A 51 16.79 9.41 20.57
C PRO A 51 17.64 8.27 21.14
N ALA A 52 17.03 7.14 21.48
CA ALA A 52 17.69 5.95 22.02
C ALA A 52 18.16 4.96 20.91
N GLY A 53 18.13 5.33 19.64
CA GLY A 53 18.47 4.46 18.52
C GLY A 53 17.24 3.92 17.78
N LEU A 54 17.43 2.83 17.05
CA LEU A 54 16.35 2.19 16.30
C LEU A 54 15.30 1.58 17.24
N GLN A 55 14.07 1.96 17.03
CA GLN A 55 12.91 1.45 17.78
C GLN A 55 11.91 0.83 16.81
N LYS A 56 11.38 -0.33 17.16
CA LYS A 56 10.32 -1.01 16.41
C LYS A 56 9.02 -0.95 17.22
N LEU A 57 7.99 -0.38 16.61
CA LEU A 57 6.62 -0.49 17.09
C LEU A 57 5.91 -1.58 16.29
N ALA A 58 5.17 -2.45 16.96
CA ALA A 58 4.44 -3.53 16.33
C ALA A 58 3.05 -3.65 16.94
N LEU A 59 2.08 -3.95 16.07
CA LEU A 59 0.76 -4.42 16.46
C LEU A 59 0.85 -5.86 16.94
N ALA A 60 -0.18 -6.33 17.63
CA ALA A 60 -0.29 -7.71 18.08
C ALA A 60 -0.23 -8.70 16.90
N GLU A 61 -0.02 -9.97 17.22
CA GLU A 61 -0.06 -11.05 16.23
C GLU A 61 -1.41 -11.07 15.49
N ASP A 62 -1.35 -11.57 14.26
CA ASP A 62 -2.51 -11.64 13.39
C ASP A 62 -3.56 -12.64 13.89
N PRO A 63 -4.74 -12.19 14.34
CA PRO A 63 -5.78 -13.10 14.80
C PRO A 63 -6.49 -13.83 13.64
N SER A 64 -6.24 -13.41 12.40
CA SER A 64 -6.92 -13.92 11.21
C SER A 64 -5.95 -14.06 10.04
N PRO A 65 -5.03 -15.05 10.10
CA PRO A 65 -4.10 -15.32 9.02
C PRO A 65 -4.86 -15.47 7.69
N LEU A 66 -4.29 -14.94 6.61
CA LEU A 66 -4.87 -14.92 5.27
C LEU A 66 -6.06 -13.96 5.05
N ALA A 67 -6.53 -13.22 6.06
CA ALA A 67 -7.52 -12.18 5.81
C ALA A 67 -6.86 -10.96 5.13
N PRO A 68 -7.49 -10.38 4.09
CA PRO A 68 -7.00 -9.18 3.45
C PRO A 68 -6.78 -8.04 4.45
N VAL A 69 -5.70 -7.27 4.28
CA VAL A 69 -5.40 -6.11 5.13
C VAL A 69 -6.56 -5.10 5.13
N GLY A 70 -7.22 -4.92 3.98
CA GLY A 70 -8.38 -4.03 3.86
C GLY A 70 -9.61 -4.45 4.67
N CYS A 71 -9.71 -5.71 5.10
CA CYS A 71 -10.77 -6.18 5.98
C CYS A 71 -10.48 -5.91 7.47
N ARG A 72 -9.25 -5.54 7.81
CA ARG A 72 -8.79 -5.38 9.19
C ARG A 72 -9.07 -3.99 9.73
N ARG A 73 -9.30 -3.93 11.02
CA ARG A 73 -9.47 -2.68 11.76
C ARG A 73 -8.42 -2.58 12.84
N MET A 74 -8.01 -1.33 13.13
CA MET A 74 -7.10 -1.04 14.23
C MET A 74 -7.71 -1.46 15.55
N GLY A 75 -6.94 -2.15 16.38
CA GLY A 75 -7.28 -2.39 17.76
C GLY A 75 -6.93 -1.20 18.66
N PRO A 76 -7.31 -1.24 19.95
CA PRO A 76 -7.02 -0.17 20.91
C PRO A 76 -5.53 0.01 21.18
N GLU A 77 -4.71 -1.00 20.91
CA GLU A 77 -3.25 -0.95 21.05
C GLU A 77 -2.58 0.13 20.21
N ILE A 78 -3.23 0.61 19.14
CA ILE A 78 -2.71 1.69 18.31
C ILE A 78 -2.49 2.99 19.10
N GLU A 79 -3.30 3.26 20.11
CA GLU A 79 -3.14 4.43 20.98
C GLU A 79 -1.83 4.36 21.78
N SER A 80 -1.49 3.19 22.30
CA SER A 80 -0.23 2.95 22.99
C SER A 80 0.98 3.12 22.05
N LEU A 81 0.86 2.70 20.79
CA LEU A 81 1.90 2.90 19.79
C LEU A 81 2.12 4.38 19.49
N PHE A 82 1.05 5.18 19.36
CA PHE A 82 1.17 6.63 19.18
C PHE A 82 1.71 7.34 20.41
N ALA A 83 1.42 6.88 21.61
CA ALA A 83 2.02 7.39 22.84
C ALA A 83 3.53 7.13 22.87
N ALA A 84 3.97 5.92 22.56
CA ALA A 84 5.37 5.54 22.48
C ALA A 84 6.12 6.34 21.40
N LEU A 85 5.50 6.53 20.22
CA LEU A 85 6.05 7.36 19.16
C LEU A 85 6.22 8.82 19.60
N GLY A 86 5.23 9.38 20.34
CA GLY A 86 5.30 10.73 20.90
C GLY A 86 6.44 10.90 21.90
N ALA A 87 6.67 9.92 22.75
CA ALA A 87 7.79 9.94 23.69
C ALA A 87 9.16 9.91 22.97
N GLY A 88 9.24 9.24 21.82
CA GLY A 88 10.45 9.19 20.99
C GLY A 88 10.77 10.49 20.25
N PHE A 89 9.79 11.37 20.02
CA PHE A 89 9.95 12.61 19.26
C PHE A 89 9.28 13.81 19.97
N PRO A 90 9.90 14.35 21.04
CA PRO A 90 9.29 15.36 21.89
C PRO A 90 9.41 16.79 21.31
N ASN A 91 9.07 16.99 20.03
CA ASN A 91 9.05 18.35 19.44
C ASN A 91 7.63 18.75 19.03
N GLU A 92 7.32 20.04 19.08
CA GLU A 92 5.99 20.59 18.84
C GLU A 92 5.46 20.28 17.44
N ARG A 93 6.28 20.45 16.40
CA ARG A 93 5.89 20.16 15.01
C ARG A 93 5.51 18.68 14.82
N PHE A 94 6.24 17.78 15.47
CA PHE A 94 5.91 16.37 15.45
C PHE A 94 4.64 16.08 16.26
N ALA A 95 4.41 16.79 17.37
CA ALA A 95 3.19 16.64 18.17
C ALA A 95 1.92 16.94 17.37
N GLU A 96 1.92 17.99 16.56
CA GLU A 96 0.79 18.31 15.67
C GLU A 96 0.55 17.18 14.64
N TRP A 97 1.61 16.72 13.97
CA TRP A 97 1.49 15.60 13.03
C TRP A 97 1.00 14.33 13.70
N ARG A 98 1.54 14.01 14.87
CA ARG A 98 1.12 12.84 15.64
C ARG A 98 -0.36 12.89 15.99
N GLN A 99 -0.86 14.06 16.40
CA GLN A 99 -2.28 14.25 16.70
C GLN A 99 -3.16 14.01 15.46
N ARG A 100 -2.76 14.54 14.32
CA ARG A 100 -3.47 14.30 13.05
C ARG A 100 -3.45 12.82 12.65
N MET A 101 -2.29 12.17 12.72
CA MET A 101 -2.15 10.74 12.43
C MET A 101 -2.98 9.89 13.37
N ALA A 102 -3.00 10.18 14.68
CA ALA A 102 -3.80 9.46 15.66
C ALA A 102 -5.31 9.53 15.34
N GLY A 103 -5.79 10.60 14.70
CA GLY A 103 -7.17 10.70 14.24
C GLY A 103 -7.48 9.75 13.06
N TRP A 104 -6.52 9.48 12.20
CA TRP A 104 -6.69 8.54 11.07
C TRP A 104 -6.45 7.08 11.48
N TRP A 105 -5.43 6.87 12.29
CA TRP A 105 -5.03 5.56 12.83
C TRP A 105 -5.67 5.29 14.19
N ALA A 106 -6.98 5.53 14.30
CA ALA A 106 -7.73 5.36 15.54
C ALA A 106 -8.26 3.93 15.68
N PRO A 107 -8.60 3.48 16.91
CA PRO A 107 -9.31 2.22 17.10
C PRO A 107 -10.56 2.13 16.24
N GLY A 108 -10.73 0.99 15.57
CA GLY A 108 -11.83 0.74 14.64
C GLY A 108 -11.62 1.28 13.21
N ALA A 109 -10.62 2.12 12.95
CA ALA A 109 -10.29 2.59 11.61
C ALA A 109 -9.78 1.44 10.73
N ARG A 110 -10.06 1.49 9.43
CA ARG A 110 -9.52 0.54 8.44
C ARG A 110 -8.10 0.97 8.03
N PHE A 111 -7.23 -0.01 7.81
CA PHE A 111 -5.84 0.24 7.39
C PHE A 111 -5.75 1.04 6.10
N GLY A 112 -6.54 0.68 5.08
CA GLY A 112 -6.56 1.38 3.81
C GLY A 112 -6.98 2.84 3.94
N ASP A 113 -8.02 3.11 4.73
CA ASP A 113 -8.54 4.46 4.95
C ASP A 113 -7.51 5.35 5.65
N ALA A 114 -6.87 4.83 6.70
CA ALA A 114 -5.84 5.55 7.44
C ALA A 114 -4.61 5.85 6.56
N PHE A 115 -4.17 4.87 5.76
CA PHE A 115 -3.07 5.05 4.80
C PHE A 115 -3.41 6.09 3.73
N ALA A 116 -4.61 6.04 3.17
CA ALA A 116 -5.06 7.01 2.16
C ALA A 116 -5.09 8.43 2.73
N GLN A 117 -5.69 8.64 3.90
CA GLN A 117 -5.77 9.95 4.56
C GLN A 117 -4.37 10.51 4.87
N GLN A 118 -3.48 9.68 5.40
CA GLN A 118 -2.10 10.08 5.65
C GLN A 118 -1.37 10.47 4.37
N THR A 119 -1.50 9.68 3.31
CA THR A 119 -0.85 9.93 2.02
C THR A 119 -1.34 11.23 1.39
N VAL A 120 -2.66 11.44 1.36
CA VAL A 120 -3.27 12.67 0.87
C VAL A 120 -2.81 13.89 1.68
N ALA A 121 -2.75 13.79 3.00
CA ALA A 121 -2.31 14.88 3.86
C ALA A 121 -0.83 15.24 3.66
N LEU A 122 0.02 14.26 3.38
CA LEU A 122 1.45 14.47 3.13
C LEU A 122 1.72 15.09 1.74
N LEU A 123 0.97 14.69 0.73
CA LEU A 123 1.16 15.15 -0.65
C LEU A 123 0.32 16.41 -0.98
N GLY A 124 -0.70 16.71 -0.19
CA GLY A 124 -1.56 17.87 -0.36
C GLY A 124 -2.25 17.89 -1.72
N ALA A 125 -2.21 19.05 -2.38
CA ALA A 125 -2.82 19.26 -3.71
C ALA A 125 -2.21 18.37 -4.82
N ARG A 126 -1.05 17.78 -4.58
CA ARG A 126 -0.38 16.83 -5.49
C ARG A 126 -0.63 15.38 -5.10
N SER A 127 -1.72 15.09 -4.44
CA SER A 127 -2.10 13.70 -4.15
C SER A 127 -2.70 13.02 -5.38
N PRO A 128 -2.33 11.76 -5.68
CA PRO A 128 -3.06 10.96 -6.65
C PRO A 128 -4.46 10.61 -6.13
N LEU A 129 -5.32 10.12 -7.00
CA LEU A 129 -6.54 9.43 -6.58
C LEU A 129 -6.16 8.13 -5.87
N MET A 130 -6.61 7.97 -4.64
CA MET A 130 -6.37 6.75 -3.86
C MET A 130 -7.46 5.73 -4.19
N LEU A 131 -7.08 4.59 -4.77
CA LEU A 131 -8.00 3.53 -5.18
C LEU A 131 -7.83 2.31 -4.28
N ASP A 132 -8.86 2.02 -3.49
CA ASP A 132 -8.92 0.79 -2.69
C ASP A 132 -9.31 -0.40 -3.59
N SER A 133 -8.40 -1.38 -3.71
CA SER A 133 -8.66 -2.59 -4.51
C SER A 133 -9.80 -3.46 -3.97
N MET A 134 -10.22 -3.25 -2.72
CA MET A 134 -11.35 -3.97 -2.10
C MET A 134 -12.72 -3.32 -2.38
N LEU A 135 -12.80 -2.19 -3.07
CA LEU A 135 -14.07 -1.54 -3.41
C LEU A 135 -14.99 -2.49 -4.20
N PRO A 136 -16.25 -2.69 -3.76
CA PRO A 136 -17.20 -3.56 -4.47
C PRO A 136 -17.43 -3.14 -5.92
N GLU A 137 -17.49 -1.84 -6.19
CA GLU A 137 -17.69 -1.27 -7.53
C GLU A 137 -16.53 -1.62 -8.45
N LEU A 138 -15.31 -1.60 -7.94
CA LEU A 138 -14.12 -2.00 -8.67
C LEU A 138 -14.16 -3.51 -8.98
N LYS A 139 -14.55 -4.34 -8.02
CA LYS A 139 -14.72 -5.77 -8.24
C LYS A 139 -15.76 -6.08 -9.32
N VAL A 140 -16.86 -5.33 -9.34
CA VAL A 140 -17.87 -5.44 -10.41
C VAL A 140 -17.29 -5.05 -11.77
N ALA A 141 -16.57 -3.93 -11.84
CA ALA A 141 -15.94 -3.47 -13.08
C ALA A 141 -14.87 -4.44 -13.61
N GLN A 142 -14.19 -5.16 -12.74
CA GLN A 142 -13.15 -6.14 -13.11
C GLN A 142 -13.73 -7.47 -13.64
N ARG A 143 -14.98 -7.84 -13.34
CA ARG A 143 -15.59 -9.12 -13.71
C ARG A 143 -15.40 -9.51 -15.17
N PRO A 144 -15.71 -8.66 -16.18
CA PRO A 144 -15.57 -9.04 -17.58
C PRO A 144 -14.11 -9.29 -17.98
N HIS A 145 -13.15 -8.60 -17.34
CA HIS A 145 -11.72 -8.81 -17.58
C HIS A 145 -11.24 -10.12 -16.98
N LEU A 146 -11.66 -10.43 -15.76
CA LEU A 146 -11.34 -11.69 -15.08
C LEU A 146 -11.94 -12.89 -15.82
N ALA A 147 -13.18 -12.79 -16.32
CA ALA A 147 -13.81 -13.84 -17.14
C ALA A 147 -12.95 -14.14 -18.37
N ARG A 148 -12.52 -13.12 -19.12
CA ARG A 148 -11.63 -13.31 -20.28
C ARG A 148 -10.30 -13.96 -19.90
N LEU A 149 -9.69 -13.58 -18.75
CA LEU A 149 -8.46 -14.21 -18.29
C LEU A 149 -8.65 -15.69 -17.94
N ILE A 150 -9.78 -16.05 -17.33
CA ILE A 150 -10.12 -17.43 -17.04
C ILE A 150 -10.31 -18.24 -18.34
N GLU A 151 -11.00 -17.68 -19.31
CA GLU A 151 -11.18 -18.29 -20.65
C GLU A 151 -9.84 -18.47 -21.37
N ALA A 152 -8.95 -17.48 -21.30
CA ALA A 152 -7.65 -17.48 -21.94
C ALA A 152 -6.52 -18.07 -21.06
N ARG A 153 -6.83 -18.75 -19.96
CA ARG A 153 -5.83 -19.16 -18.95
C ARG A 153 -4.63 -19.93 -19.49
N ALA A 154 -4.85 -20.82 -20.46
CA ALA A 154 -3.78 -21.60 -21.07
C ALA A 154 -2.81 -20.72 -21.88
N ALA A 155 -3.33 -19.77 -22.66
CA ALA A 155 -2.53 -18.82 -23.41
C ALA A 155 -1.79 -17.85 -22.50
N ALA A 156 -2.43 -17.40 -21.42
CA ALA A 156 -1.82 -16.55 -20.41
C ALA A 156 -0.67 -17.26 -19.68
N ALA A 157 -0.84 -18.52 -19.31
CA ALA A 157 0.20 -19.35 -18.69
C ALA A 157 1.41 -19.54 -19.64
N ALA A 158 1.17 -19.85 -20.91
CA ALA A 158 2.25 -19.99 -21.90
C ALA A 158 2.98 -18.67 -22.13
N ALA A 159 2.28 -17.55 -22.21
CA ALA A 159 2.89 -16.21 -22.34
C ALA A 159 3.76 -15.86 -21.14
N TYR A 160 3.29 -16.17 -19.93
CA TYR A 160 4.03 -15.99 -18.69
C TYR A 160 5.32 -16.81 -18.67
N GLN A 161 5.25 -18.10 -18.95
CA GLN A 161 6.42 -18.98 -19.03
C GLN A 161 7.46 -18.48 -20.04
N GLY A 162 7.04 -18.12 -21.24
CA GLY A 162 7.94 -17.55 -22.24
C GLY A 162 8.55 -16.21 -21.83
N ALA A 163 7.84 -15.38 -21.06
CA ALA A 163 8.41 -14.15 -20.52
C ALA A 163 9.45 -14.43 -19.43
N GLU A 164 9.20 -15.40 -18.57
CA GLU A 164 10.10 -15.84 -17.51
C GLU A 164 11.40 -16.40 -18.10
N GLU A 165 11.31 -17.28 -19.10
CA GLU A 165 12.49 -17.84 -19.81
C GLU A 165 13.36 -16.73 -20.41
N ARG A 166 12.74 -15.74 -21.08
CA ARG A 166 13.47 -14.58 -21.60
C ARG A 166 14.14 -13.75 -20.52
N SER A 167 13.53 -13.61 -19.36
CA SER A 167 14.09 -12.88 -18.21
C SER A 167 15.31 -13.62 -17.64
N VAL A 168 15.18 -14.92 -17.43
CA VAL A 168 16.28 -15.77 -16.97
C VAL A 168 17.45 -15.77 -17.96
N ALA A 169 17.16 -15.85 -19.26
CA ALA A 169 18.19 -15.79 -20.30
C ALA A 169 18.97 -14.44 -20.31
N ARG A 170 18.40 -13.39 -19.72
CA ARG A 170 19.05 -12.08 -19.51
C ARG A 170 19.75 -11.96 -18.16
N GLY A 171 19.85 -13.03 -17.39
CA GLY A 171 20.46 -13.03 -16.05
C GLY A 171 19.59 -12.45 -14.93
N LEU A 172 18.29 -12.27 -15.15
CA LEU A 172 17.36 -11.84 -14.12
C LEU A 172 16.88 -13.04 -13.30
N GLU A 173 16.80 -12.86 -11.99
CA GLU A 173 16.25 -13.89 -11.11
C GLU A 173 14.72 -14.03 -11.27
N ARG A 174 14.22 -15.24 -11.03
CA ARG A 174 12.78 -15.49 -10.96
C ARG A 174 12.17 -14.76 -9.76
N GLN A 175 11.21 -13.89 -10.03
CA GLN A 175 10.51 -13.13 -8.97
C GLN A 175 9.26 -13.83 -8.46
N VAL A 176 8.67 -14.72 -9.26
CA VAL A 176 7.46 -15.46 -8.91
C VAL A 176 7.75 -16.95 -9.05
N PRO A 177 7.43 -17.77 -8.03
CA PRO A 177 7.62 -19.21 -8.13
C PRO A 177 6.75 -19.80 -9.24
N PRO A 178 7.17 -20.93 -9.88
CA PRO A 178 6.38 -21.58 -10.91
C PRO A 178 5.01 -21.93 -10.36
N GLN A 179 3.97 -21.49 -11.05
CA GLN A 179 2.60 -21.86 -10.70
C GLN A 179 2.40 -23.35 -11.00
N ARG A 180 2.13 -24.13 -9.98
CA ARG A 180 1.70 -25.52 -10.16
C ARG A 180 0.26 -25.49 -10.67
N GLY A 181 0.06 -26.02 -11.87
CA GLY A 181 -1.26 -26.21 -12.48
C GLY A 181 -2.11 -27.19 -11.71
#